data_e2ecf455c18b1b485aaefdda77100147
#
_entry.id   e2ecf455c18b1b485aaefdda77100147
#
_cell.length_a   1.000
_cell.length_b   1.000
_cell.length_c   1.000
_cell.angle_alpha   90.00
_cell.angle_beta   90.00
_cell.angle_gamma   90.00
#
_symmetry.space_group_name_H-M   'P 1'
#
loop_
_entity.id
_entity.type
_entity.pdbx_description
1 polymer ?
#
loop_
_entity_poly.entity_id
_entity_poly.type
_entity_poly.pdbx_seq_one_letter_code
_entity_poly.pdbx_strand_id
1 'polypeptide(L)'
;MQHAIQKTAKKHLINDPALAHAHVGIAIHDPSTNKYTYQHQADKLFIPASNVKIVTAYAALKNLPEFLPSAVWTELDTAILITPMGDPSFLHPDFKKHPLFDRFKSASKPLYMRNDNWNTSAIGNGWSTDDYNEDYQAERNAFPVYGNLIQWFQERSIKENPTTPQDTTDTFIYSNPEINWSVDFGKSSNNFQVKRKEHDNFFVLSEGKEKSATQAVPFITNGLLSGLTLLKDSLGKAVQIADEELIQYSKGQSGIIINSQHRDSLLQKMMYRSDNFYADQSLLMISQLLLSRMDEAAIIQELIKKDLSQLPVKPRWTDGSGLSRYNQFSPSDMIVVLNQLKAEQEWQKIKTIFPKAGQGTLRALSDKREEFIYAKSGSMSGIYCLSGYVLTKKGKWMNFSIMVNNHDSNTSTVRKKVEAFLQSL
;
A
#
# COMPACT_ATOMS: atom_id res chain seq x y z
N MET A 1 -4.30 10.81 35.86
CA MET A 1 -4.38 10.40 34.46
C MET A 1 -4.21 8.89 34.33
N GLN A 2 -3.12 8.29 34.78
CA GLN A 2 -2.81 6.86 34.64
C GLN A 2 -3.92 5.93 35.16
N HIS A 3 -4.42 6.15 36.38
CA HIS A 3 -5.48 5.34 36.96
C HIS A 3 -6.81 5.41 36.17
N ALA A 4 -7.16 6.58 35.62
CA ALA A 4 -8.34 6.74 34.78
C ALA A 4 -8.20 5.97 33.44
N ILE A 5 -7.04 6.05 32.80
CA ILE A 5 -6.74 5.31 31.55
C ILE A 5 -6.81 3.81 31.81
N GLN A 6 -6.22 3.33 32.90
CA GLN A 6 -6.27 1.93 33.28
C GLN A 6 -7.73 1.43 33.49
N LYS A 7 -8.55 2.22 34.17
CA LYS A 7 -9.97 1.88 34.41
C LYS A 7 -10.73 1.77 33.08
N THR A 8 -10.54 2.71 32.17
CA THR A 8 -11.22 2.69 30.86
C THR A 8 -10.67 1.59 29.93
N ALA A 9 -9.37 1.31 29.95
CA ALA A 9 -8.76 0.19 29.23
C ALA A 9 -9.33 -1.16 29.68
N LYS A 10 -9.44 -1.34 31.03
CA LYS A 10 -10.10 -2.54 31.59
C LYS A 10 -11.55 -2.66 31.14
N LYS A 11 -12.30 -1.56 31.17
CA LYS A 11 -13.72 -1.55 30.82
C LYS A 11 -13.98 -1.85 29.33
N HIS A 12 -13.23 -1.23 28.43
CA HIS A 12 -13.53 -1.24 26.99
C HIS A 12 -12.73 -2.29 26.20
N LEU A 13 -11.61 -2.78 26.74
CA LEU A 13 -10.71 -3.67 26.02
C LEU A 13 -10.40 -4.94 26.79
N ILE A 14 -9.80 -4.87 28.00
CA ILE A 14 -9.23 -6.05 28.66
C ILE A 14 -10.32 -6.98 29.22
N ASN A 15 -11.37 -6.42 29.83
CA ASN A 15 -12.45 -7.18 30.45
C ASN A 15 -13.75 -7.15 29.62
N ASP A 16 -13.70 -6.66 28.38
CA ASP A 16 -14.87 -6.66 27.51
C ASP A 16 -15.15 -8.08 26.98
N PRO A 17 -16.37 -8.59 27.13
CA PRO A 17 -16.72 -9.96 26.69
C PRO A 17 -16.42 -10.20 25.19
N ALA A 18 -16.53 -9.18 24.33
CA ALA A 18 -16.23 -9.30 22.91
C ALA A 18 -14.73 -9.54 22.62
N LEU A 19 -13.87 -9.40 23.62
CA LEU A 19 -12.42 -9.59 23.53
C LEU A 19 -11.89 -10.65 24.52
N ALA A 20 -12.77 -11.46 25.09
CA ALA A 20 -12.41 -12.42 26.13
C ALA A 20 -11.33 -13.44 25.71
N HIS A 21 -11.32 -13.80 24.42
CA HIS A 21 -10.35 -14.76 23.86
C HIS A 21 -9.23 -14.08 23.06
N ALA A 22 -9.25 -12.75 22.96
CA ALA A 22 -8.28 -12.00 22.18
C ALA A 22 -7.00 -11.71 22.97
N HIS A 23 -5.88 -11.61 22.26
CA HIS A 23 -4.68 -11.00 22.78
C HIS A 23 -4.75 -9.49 22.57
N VAL A 24 -4.62 -8.71 23.65
CA VAL A 24 -4.73 -7.25 23.61
C VAL A 24 -3.44 -6.62 24.08
N GLY A 25 -2.82 -5.84 23.21
CA GLY A 25 -1.64 -5.02 23.50
C GLY A 25 -1.98 -3.53 23.46
N ILE A 26 -1.55 -2.77 24.46
CA ILE A 26 -1.84 -1.33 24.57
C ILE A 26 -0.57 -0.59 25.02
N ALA A 27 -0.23 0.48 24.30
CA ALA A 27 0.77 1.43 24.73
C ALA A 27 0.24 2.86 24.52
N ILE A 28 0.23 3.67 25.58
CA ILE A 28 -0.11 5.10 25.55
C ILE A 28 1.08 5.86 26.10
N HIS A 29 1.64 6.75 25.27
CA HIS A 29 2.87 7.47 25.56
C HIS A 29 2.66 8.98 25.48
N ASP A 30 3.21 9.70 26.42
CA ASP A 30 3.25 11.14 26.48
C ASP A 30 4.57 11.65 25.90
N PRO A 31 4.59 12.18 24.66
CA PRO A 31 5.83 12.62 24.04
C PRO A 31 6.44 13.87 24.74
N SER A 32 5.64 14.66 25.48
CA SER A 32 6.16 15.84 26.15
C SER A 32 6.98 15.52 27.40
N THR A 33 6.72 14.39 28.05
CA THR A 33 7.44 13.93 29.24
C THR A 33 8.32 12.70 28.94
N ASN A 34 8.20 12.16 27.71
CA ASN A 34 8.82 10.91 27.28
C ASN A 34 8.50 9.72 28.21
N LYS A 35 7.25 9.63 28.69
CA LYS A 35 6.81 8.58 29.62
C LYS A 35 5.59 7.85 29.11
N TYR A 36 5.56 6.55 29.34
CA TYR A 36 4.34 5.78 29.17
C TYR A 36 3.33 6.14 30.27
N THR A 37 2.13 6.49 29.86
CA THR A 37 1.02 6.74 30.80
C THR A 37 0.21 5.49 31.07
N TYR A 38 0.24 4.52 30.11
CA TYR A 38 -0.37 3.22 30.29
C TYR A 38 0.29 2.18 29.36
N GLN A 39 0.49 0.99 29.88
CA GLN A 39 0.99 -0.17 29.12
C GLN A 39 0.23 -1.42 29.57
N HIS A 40 -0.13 -2.26 28.59
CA HIS A 40 -0.64 -3.61 28.79
C HIS A 40 -0.12 -4.50 27.68
N GLN A 41 0.63 -5.56 27.99
CA GLN A 41 1.31 -6.43 27.02
C GLN A 41 2.03 -5.65 25.91
N ALA A 42 2.55 -4.46 26.23
CA ALA A 42 3.10 -3.53 25.26
C ALA A 42 4.45 -4.00 24.66
N ASP A 43 5.11 -4.94 25.28
CA ASP A 43 6.37 -5.60 24.88
C ASP A 43 6.14 -6.95 24.15
N LYS A 44 4.90 -7.39 24.00
CA LYS A 44 4.56 -8.62 23.27
C LYS A 44 4.46 -8.35 21.78
N LEU A 45 4.85 -9.36 20.99
CA LEU A 45 4.74 -9.33 19.54
C LEU A 45 3.31 -9.66 19.10
N PHE A 46 2.77 -8.83 18.23
CA PHE A 46 1.46 -8.96 17.60
C PHE A 46 1.61 -8.95 16.09
N ILE A 47 0.69 -9.56 15.36
CA ILE A 47 0.53 -9.33 13.93
C ILE A 47 -0.10 -7.93 13.75
N PRO A 48 0.62 -6.99 13.14
CA PRO A 48 0.20 -5.58 13.11
C PRO A 48 -0.77 -5.27 11.98
N ALA A 49 -0.95 -6.18 11.02
CA ALA A 49 -1.61 -5.93 9.74
C ALA A 49 -1.08 -4.62 9.13
N SER A 50 -1.93 -3.81 8.51
CA SER A 50 -1.52 -2.56 7.85
C SER A 50 -0.95 -1.46 8.79
N ASN A 51 -0.79 -1.71 10.09
CA ASN A 51 0.01 -0.82 10.94
C ASN A 51 1.50 -0.84 10.58
N VAL A 52 1.99 -1.88 9.89
CA VAL A 52 3.34 -1.90 9.30
C VAL A 52 3.58 -0.68 8.41
N LYS A 53 2.57 -0.18 7.72
CA LYS A 53 2.67 1.02 6.86
C LYS A 53 3.13 2.28 7.60
N ILE A 54 3.01 2.33 8.94
CA ILE A 54 3.62 3.39 9.75
C ILE A 54 5.15 3.30 9.69
N VAL A 55 5.67 2.08 9.80
CA VAL A 55 7.11 1.80 9.72
C VAL A 55 7.63 2.06 8.30
N THR A 56 6.89 1.60 7.29
CA THR A 56 7.21 1.84 5.88
C THR A 56 7.18 3.33 5.53
N ALA A 57 6.18 4.09 6.03
CA ALA A 57 6.11 5.54 5.84
C ALA A 57 7.30 6.25 6.49
N TYR A 58 7.69 5.85 7.70
CA TYR A 58 8.89 6.36 8.35
C TYR A 58 10.15 6.11 7.53
N ALA A 59 10.36 4.87 7.09
CA ALA A 59 11.49 4.48 6.25
C ALA A 59 11.52 5.27 4.94
N ALA A 60 10.35 5.46 4.30
CA ALA A 60 10.24 6.23 3.06
C ALA A 60 10.52 7.72 3.27
N LEU A 61 9.99 8.34 4.33
CA LEU A 61 10.25 9.73 4.65
C LEU A 61 11.73 10.02 4.92
N LYS A 62 12.44 9.03 5.44
CA LYS A 62 13.87 9.14 5.77
C LYS A 62 14.79 8.88 4.57
N ASN A 63 14.45 7.92 3.72
CA ASN A 63 15.36 7.38 2.71
C ASN A 63 14.98 7.70 1.26
N LEU A 64 13.73 8.07 0.96
CA LEU A 64 13.34 8.51 -0.38
C LEU A 64 13.45 10.02 -0.52
N PRO A 65 13.89 10.55 -1.69
CA PRO A 65 13.89 11.97 -1.97
C PRO A 65 12.46 12.54 -2.04
N GLU A 66 12.35 13.86 -2.06
CA GLU A 66 11.07 14.57 -2.11
C GLU A 66 10.27 14.21 -3.37
N PHE A 67 10.93 14.13 -4.52
CA PHE A 67 10.37 13.60 -5.77
C PHE A 67 10.88 12.19 -6.00
N LEU A 68 9.97 11.27 -6.25
CA LEU A 68 10.28 9.86 -6.40
C LEU A 68 11.08 9.62 -7.69
N PRO A 69 12.21 8.90 -7.64
CA PRO A 69 12.93 8.50 -8.83
C PRO A 69 12.16 7.40 -9.56
N SER A 70 11.75 7.66 -10.81
CA SER A 70 11.02 6.68 -11.62
C SER A 70 11.95 5.76 -12.38
N ALA A 71 13.00 6.33 -12.97
CA ALA A 71 14.03 5.59 -13.70
C ALA A 71 15.34 6.38 -13.78
N VAL A 72 16.45 5.67 -14.02
CA VAL A 72 17.68 6.27 -14.52
C VAL A 72 17.70 6.11 -16.04
N TRP A 73 17.87 7.21 -16.75
CA TRP A 73 17.91 7.32 -18.20
C TRP A 73 19.34 7.51 -18.65
N THR A 74 19.90 6.51 -19.33
CA THR A 74 21.28 6.53 -19.82
C THR A 74 21.27 6.56 -21.34
N GLU A 75 21.72 7.65 -21.95
CA GLU A 75 21.87 7.76 -23.39
C GLU A 75 23.21 7.16 -23.85
N LEU A 76 23.11 6.12 -24.69
CA LEU A 76 24.22 5.50 -25.36
C LEU A 76 24.29 5.99 -26.82
N ASP A 77 25.34 5.63 -27.55
CA ASP A 77 25.54 6.10 -28.95
C ASP A 77 24.33 5.73 -29.84
N THR A 78 23.88 4.49 -29.77
CA THR A 78 22.82 3.94 -30.64
C THR A 78 21.51 3.59 -29.93
N ALA A 79 21.45 3.68 -28.61
CA ALA A 79 20.32 3.24 -27.81
C ALA A 79 20.13 4.11 -26.56
N ILE A 80 19.03 3.92 -25.88
CA ILE A 80 18.77 4.46 -24.55
C ILE A 80 18.54 3.28 -23.61
N LEU A 81 19.30 3.24 -22.53
CA LEU A 81 19.13 2.25 -21.47
C LEU A 81 18.39 2.86 -20.29
N ILE A 82 17.33 2.22 -19.85
CA ILE A 82 16.49 2.63 -18.74
C ILE A 82 16.72 1.67 -17.58
N THR A 83 17.14 2.18 -16.41
CA THR A 83 17.20 1.41 -15.17
C THR A 83 15.96 1.75 -14.34
N PRO A 84 15.03 0.83 -14.16
CA PRO A 84 13.80 1.08 -13.38
C PRO A 84 14.13 1.23 -11.90
N MET A 85 13.36 2.09 -11.22
CA MET A 85 13.56 2.40 -9.81
C MET A 85 12.44 1.88 -8.89
N GLY A 86 11.51 1.07 -9.44
CA GLY A 86 10.40 0.50 -8.67
C GLY A 86 9.25 1.47 -8.39
N ASP A 87 9.18 2.58 -9.09
CA ASP A 87 8.17 3.62 -8.90
C ASP A 87 6.74 3.13 -9.21
N PRO A 88 5.85 3.01 -8.20
CA PRO A 88 4.50 2.52 -8.41
C PRO A 88 3.54 3.57 -9.00
N SER A 89 4.01 4.79 -9.19
CA SER A 89 3.16 5.89 -9.68
C SER A 89 3.11 5.97 -11.20
N PHE A 90 3.94 5.21 -11.92
CA PHE A 90 4.04 5.30 -13.37
C PHE A 90 2.76 4.80 -14.05
N LEU A 91 2.13 5.68 -14.84
CA LEU A 91 0.82 5.50 -15.49
C LEU A 91 -0.32 5.12 -14.53
N HIS A 92 -0.11 5.26 -13.23
CA HIS A 92 -1.14 5.00 -12.24
C HIS A 92 -2.24 6.08 -12.31
N PRO A 93 -3.55 5.71 -12.32
CA PRO A 93 -4.66 6.66 -12.48
C PRO A 93 -4.77 7.72 -11.37
N ASP A 94 -4.11 7.51 -10.24
CA ASP A 94 -4.02 8.49 -9.16
C ASP A 94 -3.27 9.77 -9.54
N PHE A 95 -2.46 9.72 -10.59
CA PHE A 95 -1.56 10.80 -10.97
C PHE A 95 -1.81 11.20 -12.43
N LYS A 96 -1.80 12.51 -12.68
CA LYS A 96 -2.07 13.05 -14.03
C LYS A 96 -0.82 13.28 -14.87
N LYS A 97 0.34 13.40 -14.23
CA LYS A 97 1.61 13.72 -14.90
C LYS A 97 2.53 12.52 -14.83
N HIS A 98 3.09 12.13 -15.96
CA HIS A 98 3.99 11.00 -16.08
C HIS A 98 5.25 11.39 -16.88
N PRO A 99 6.23 12.11 -16.26
CA PRO A 99 7.39 12.63 -16.96
C PRO A 99 8.20 11.58 -17.70
N LEU A 100 8.31 10.36 -17.13
CA LEU A 100 8.98 9.25 -17.79
C LEU A 100 8.24 8.81 -19.07
N PHE A 101 6.90 8.83 -19.08
CA PHE A 101 6.12 8.51 -20.28
C PHE A 101 6.32 9.55 -21.39
N ASP A 102 6.36 10.83 -21.02
CA ASP A 102 6.64 11.91 -21.97
C ASP A 102 8.06 11.76 -22.54
N ARG A 103 9.02 11.33 -21.70
CA ARG A 103 10.39 11.06 -22.13
C ARG A 103 10.46 9.88 -23.11
N PHE A 104 9.72 8.81 -22.84
CA PHE A 104 9.58 7.68 -23.76
C PHE A 104 9.03 8.14 -25.12
N LYS A 105 7.96 8.96 -25.12
CA LYS A 105 7.36 9.48 -26.36
C LYS A 105 8.34 10.27 -27.22
N SER A 106 9.14 11.11 -26.60
CA SER A 106 10.10 12.00 -27.29
C SER A 106 11.38 11.29 -27.74
N ALA A 107 11.65 10.07 -27.28
CA ALA A 107 12.87 9.34 -27.62
C ALA A 107 12.91 8.97 -29.10
N SER A 108 14.04 9.26 -29.77
CA SER A 108 14.30 8.90 -31.16
C SER A 108 15.12 7.62 -31.31
N LYS A 109 15.91 7.26 -30.29
CA LYS A 109 16.71 6.04 -30.25
C LYS A 109 15.89 4.84 -29.75
N PRO A 110 16.29 3.60 -30.09
CA PRO A 110 15.72 2.39 -29.49
C PRO A 110 15.81 2.40 -27.96
N LEU A 111 14.77 1.89 -27.30
CA LEU A 111 14.61 1.92 -25.84
C LEU A 111 14.80 0.51 -25.27
N TYR A 112 15.66 0.41 -24.26
CA TYR A 112 15.96 -0.85 -23.57
C TYR A 112 15.81 -0.67 -22.06
N MET A 113 15.13 -1.64 -21.42
CA MET A 113 14.88 -1.67 -19.97
C MET A 113 15.79 -2.69 -19.30
N ARG A 114 16.52 -2.32 -18.27
CA ARG A 114 17.28 -3.26 -17.43
C ARG A 114 16.33 -4.13 -16.61
N ASN A 115 16.71 -5.39 -16.40
CA ASN A 115 15.99 -6.36 -15.58
C ASN A 115 16.89 -7.08 -14.56
N ASP A 116 18.15 -6.69 -14.47
CA ASP A 116 19.15 -7.31 -13.59
C ASP A 116 19.19 -6.74 -12.17
N ASN A 117 18.38 -5.74 -11.89
CA ASN A 117 18.28 -5.10 -10.57
C ASN A 117 17.11 -5.64 -9.70
N TRP A 118 16.43 -6.71 -10.14
CA TRP A 118 15.37 -7.36 -9.41
C TRP A 118 15.86 -8.63 -8.70
N ASN A 119 15.81 -8.66 -7.38
CA ASN A 119 16.32 -9.76 -6.54
C ASN A 119 15.33 -10.13 -5.43
N THR A 120 14.05 -10.21 -5.76
CA THR A 120 13.00 -10.62 -4.83
C THR A 120 11.86 -11.30 -5.60
N SER A 121 10.85 -11.80 -4.88
CA SER A 121 9.66 -12.40 -5.51
C SER A 121 8.62 -11.34 -5.87
N ALA A 122 7.87 -11.57 -6.95
CA ALA A 122 6.72 -10.76 -7.30
C ALA A 122 5.61 -10.85 -6.22
N ILE A 123 5.45 -12.02 -5.63
CA ILE A 123 4.53 -12.27 -4.50
C ILE A 123 5.32 -12.22 -3.19
N GLY A 124 4.80 -11.50 -2.20
CA GLY A 124 5.44 -11.38 -0.89
C GLY A 124 5.43 -12.67 -0.08
N ASN A 125 6.44 -12.84 0.76
CA ASN A 125 6.54 -14.01 1.63
C ASN A 125 5.38 -14.05 2.64
N GLY A 126 4.63 -15.15 2.65
CA GLY A 126 3.46 -15.34 3.53
C GLY A 126 2.18 -14.64 3.06
N TRP A 127 2.12 -14.22 1.80
CA TRP A 127 0.87 -13.81 1.14
C TRP A 127 0.04 -15.05 0.80
N SER A 128 -1.29 -14.93 0.87
CA SER A 128 -2.21 -16.01 0.53
C SER A 128 -2.25 -16.21 -0.99
N THR A 129 -2.08 -17.45 -1.45
CA THR A 129 -2.23 -17.77 -2.87
C THR A 129 -3.66 -17.62 -3.38
N ASP A 130 -4.65 -17.79 -2.49
CA ASP A 130 -6.07 -17.66 -2.83
C ASP A 130 -6.47 -16.21 -3.16
N ASP A 131 -5.67 -15.22 -2.73
CA ASP A 131 -5.93 -13.80 -2.92
C ASP A 131 -5.36 -13.26 -4.26
N TYR A 132 -4.90 -14.12 -5.16
CA TYR A 132 -4.24 -13.74 -6.42
C TYR A 132 -5.07 -12.82 -7.34
N ASN A 133 -6.39 -12.81 -7.15
CA ASN A 133 -7.32 -11.99 -7.94
C ASN A 133 -7.77 -10.71 -7.22
N GLU A 134 -7.30 -10.49 -5.99
CA GLU A 134 -7.67 -9.34 -5.20
C GLU A 134 -6.76 -8.14 -5.50
N ASP A 135 -7.34 -6.96 -5.62
CA ASP A 135 -6.63 -5.73 -5.99
C ASP A 135 -5.53 -5.33 -4.99
N TYR A 136 -5.68 -5.74 -3.74
CA TYR A 136 -4.70 -5.49 -2.69
C TYR A 136 -3.47 -6.42 -2.74
N GLN A 137 -3.44 -7.40 -3.65
CA GLN A 137 -2.34 -8.35 -3.83
C GLN A 137 -1.75 -8.32 -5.24
N ALA A 138 -1.65 -7.13 -5.84
CA ALA A 138 -0.94 -6.98 -7.11
C ALA A 138 0.51 -7.45 -7.01
N GLU A 139 0.99 -8.17 -8.04
CA GLU A 139 2.39 -8.56 -8.14
C GLU A 139 3.31 -7.35 -8.15
N ARG A 140 4.45 -7.46 -7.46
CA ARG A 140 5.50 -6.43 -7.45
C ARG A 140 6.49 -6.71 -8.58
N ASN A 141 7.09 -5.67 -9.12
CA ASN A 141 8.17 -5.79 -10.09
C ASN A 141 9.06 -4.54 -10.12
N ALA A 142 10.13 -4.58 -10.91
CA ALA A 142 11.07 -3.48 -11.00
C ALA A 142 10.50 -2.26 -11.74
N PHE A 143 9.54 -2.47 -12.64
CA PHE A 143 8.90 -1.41 -13.43
C PHE A 143 7.37 -1.55 -13.41
N PRO A 144 6.73 -1.11 -12.32
CA PRO A 144 5.27 -1.10 -12.25
C PRO A 144 4.63 -0.19 -13.31
N VAL A 145 3.53 -0.64 -13.88
CA VAL A 145 2.70 0.16 -14.78
C VAL A 145 1.22 0.03 -14.37
N TYR A 146 0.48 1.14 -14.32
CA TYR A 146 -0.94 1.14 -13.93
C TYR A 146 -1.21 0.52 -12.56
N GLY A 147 -0.22 0.52 -11.64
CA GLY A 147 -0.32 -0.18 -10.35
C GLY A 147 -0.37 -1.70 -10.44
N ASN A 148 0.05 -2.28 -11.57
CA ASN A 148 -0.05 -3.71 -11.92
C ASN A 148 -1.48 -4.26 -11.82
N LEU A 149 -2.47 -3.39 -12.11
CA LEU A 149 -3.90 -3.68 -12.12
C LEU A 149 -4.51 -3.33 -13.46
N ILE A 150 -5.51 -4.11 -13.86
CA ILE A 150 -6.43 -3.74 -14.95
C ILE A 150 -7.75 -3.29 -14.30
N GLN A 151 -8.14 -2.06 -14.57
CA GLN A 151 -9.44 -1.54 -14.14
C GLN A 151 -10.48 -1.95 -15.18
N TRP A 152 -11.49 -2.69 -14.73
CA TRP A 152 -12.61 -3.11 -15.55
C TRP A 152 -13.85 -2.29 -15.22
N PHE A 153 -14.60 -1.97 -16.22
CA PHE A 153 -15.81 -1.15 -16.13
C PHE A 153 -16.96 -1.85 -16.83
N GLN A 154 -18.11 -1.86 -16.21
CA GLN A 154 -19.38 -2.21 -16.83
C GLN A 154 -20.28 -0.99 -16.84
N GLU A 155 -20.87 -0.68 -18.00
CA GLU A 155 -21.93 0.29 -18.16
C GLU A 155 -23.12 -0.36 -18.84
N ARG A 156 -24.32 -0.16 -18.28
CA ARG A 156 -25.54 -0.77 -18.74
C ARG A 156 -26.57 0.30 -19.08
N SER A 157 -27.04 0.33 -20.32
CA SER A 157 -28.11 1.20 -20.78
C SER A 157 -29.39 0.41 -21.04
N ILE A 158 -30.49 0.91 -20.53
CA ILE A 158 -31.82 0.37 -20.82
C ILE A 158 -32.38 1.23 -21.98
N LYS A 159 -32.64 0.61 -23.13
CA LYS A 159 -33.36 1.24 -24.24
C LYS A 159 -34.82 0.87 -24.10
N GLU A 160 -35.64 1.85 -23.72
CA GLU A 160 -37.09 1.69 -23.79
C GLU A 160 -37.50 1.50 -25.27
N ASN A 161 -38.17 0.41 -25.54
CA ASN A 161 -38.71 0.18 -26.90
C ASN A 161 -40.13 0.75 -26.94
N PRO A 162 -40.38 1.84 -27.70
CA PRO A 162 -41.71 2.48 -27.74
C PRO A 162 -42.80 1.62 -28.38
N THR A 163 -42.43 0.50 -29.02
CA THR A 163 -43.38 -0.34 -29.79
C THR A 163 -43.57 -1.72 -29.20
N THR A 164 -42.75 -2.16 -28.29
CA THR A 164 -42.88 -3.48 -27.62
C THR A 164 -42.59 -3.35 -26.13
N PRO A 165 -43.32 -4.07 -25.24
CA PRO A 165 -43.09 -3.99 -23.78
C PRO A 165 -41.81 -4.65 -23.31
N GLN A 166 -40.88 -4.94 -24.19
CA GLN A 166 -39.57 -5.52 -23.83
C GLN A 166 -38.49 -4.46 -23.99
N ASP A 167 -38.00 -3.98 -22.84
CA ASP A 167 -36.78 -3.16 -22.79
C ASP A 167 -35.58 -4.00 -23.24
N THR A 168 -34.83 -3.44 -24.19
CA THR A 168 -33.53 -4.04 -24.55
C THR A 168 -32.43 -3.44 -23.66
N THR A 169 -31.58 -4.28 -23.10
CA THR A 169 -30.46 -3.87 -22.29
C THR A 169 -29.17 -4.06 -23.07
N ASP A 170 -28.46 -2.98 -23.36
CA ASP A 170 -27.10 -3.05 -23.90
C ASP A 170 -26.11 -2.96 -22.74
N THR A 171 -25.22 -3.93 -22.65
CA THR A 171 -24.11 -3.90 -21.67
C THR A 171 -22.81 -3.66 -22.40
N PHE A 172 -22.07 -2.66 -21.95
CA PHE A 172 -20.74 -2.34 -22.47
C PHE A 172 -19.71 -2.60 -21.38
N ILE A 173 -18.72 -3.43 -21.68
CA ILE A 173 -17.62 -3.77 -20.76
C ILE A 173 -16.31 -3.38 -21.44
N TYR A 174 -15.46 -2.62 -20.71
CA TYR A 174 -14.16 -2.18 -21.18
C TYR A 174 -13.12 -2.16 -20.06
N SER A 175 -11.84 -2.04 -20.41
CA SER A 175 -10.74 -1.98 -19.45
C SER A 175 -9.89 -0.73 -19.60
N ASN A 176 -9.22 -0.35 -18.52
CA ASN A 176 -8.17 0.66 -18.51
C ASN A 176 -6.95 0.15 -17.70
N PRO A 177 -5.74 -0.01 -18.31
CA PRO A 177 -5.49 0.19 -19.75
C PRO A 177 -6.29 -0.78 -20.62
N GLU A 178 -6.49 -0.41 -21.91
CA GLU A 178 -6.96 -1.36 -22.91
C GLU A 178 -5.95 -2.51 -23.04
N ILE A 179 -6.46 -3.73 -23.14
CA ILE A 179 -5.62 -4.93 -23.17
C ILE A 179 -5.86 -5.72 -24.45
N ASN A 180 -4.78 -6.35 -24.92
CA ASN A 180 -4.81 -7.33 -26.03
C ASN A 180 -4.71 -8.79 -25.55
N TRP A 181 -4.90 -9.02 -24.25
CA TRP A 181 -4.93 -10.36 -23.66
C TRP A 181 -6.28 -11.03 -23.88
N SER A 182 -6.30 -12.37 -23.75
CA SER A 182 -7.52 -13.16 -23.95
C SER A 182 -8.58 -12.83 -22.90
N VAL A 183 -9.80 -12.65 -23.39
CA VAL A 183 -10.99 -12.38 -22.58
C VAL A 183 -12.08 -13.36 -23.01
N ASP A 184 -12.82 -13.90 -22.07
CA ASP A 184 -13.99 -14.74 -22.28
C ASP A 184 -15.17 -14.20 -21.47
N PHE A 185 -16.39 -14.54 -21.86
CA PHE A 185 -17.62 -14.15 -21.18
C PHE A 185 -18.21 -15.34 -20.44
N GLY A 186 -18.29 -15.20 -19.12
CA GLY A 186 -18.96 -16.15 -18.24
C GLY A 186 -20.47 -15.95 -18.20
N LYS A 187 -21.14 -16.76 -17.39
CA LYS A 187 -22.57 -16.57 -17.13
C LYS A 187 -22.83 -15.27 -16.39
N SER A 188 -23.88 -14.56 -16.79
CA SER A 188 -24.33 -13.37 -16.04
C SER A 188 -24.63 -13.69 -14.59
N SER A 189 -24.35 -12.77 -13.69
CA SER A 189 -24.51 -12.91 -12.24
C SER A 189 -25.29 -11.71 -11.65
N ASN A 190 -25.50 -11.71 -10.33
CA ASN A 190 -26.13 -10.57 -9.68
C ASN A 190 -25.23 -9.33 -9.67
N ASN A 191 -23.92 -9.55 -9.53
CA ASN A 191 -22.93 -8.50 -9.49
C ASN A 191 -21.93 -8.68 -10.63
N PHE A 192 -21.43 -7.58 -11.18
CA PHE A 192 -20.32 -7.59 -12.14
C PHE A 192 -19.10 -8.27 -11.51
N GLN A 193 -18.50 -9.19 -12.22
CA GLN A 193 -17.30 -9.92 -11.77
C GLN A 193 -16.31 -10.09 -12.90
N VAL A 194 -15.04 -9.87 -12.55
CA VAL A 194 -13.90 -10.21 -13.40
C VAL A 194 -12.98 -11.15 -12.63
N LYS A 195 -12.62 -12.28 -13.25
CA LYS A 195 -11.68 -13.22 -12.69
C LYS A 195 -10.55 -13.48 -13.70
N ARG A 196 -9.32 -13.26 -13.28
CA ARG A 196 -8.15 -13.69 -14.01
C ARG A 196 -7.91 -15.17 -13.73
N LYS A 197 -7.44 -15.95 -14.70
CA LYS A 197 -6.92 -17.30 -14.43
C LYS A 197 -5.66 -17.21 -13.56
N GLU A 198 -5.43 -18.24 -12.75
CA GLU A 198 -4.36 -18.23 -11.75
C GLU A 198 -2.96 -18.07 -12.37
N HIS A 199 -2.70 -18.70 -13.51
CA HIS A 199 -1.37 -18.81 -14.09
C HIS A 199 -1.16 -18.07 -15.42
N ASP A 200 -2.15 -17.31 -15.87
CA ASP A 200 -2.04 -16.49 -17.08
C ASP A 200 -2.88 -15.22 -17.03
N ASN A 201 -2.63 -14.31 -17.98
CA ASN A 201 -3.40 -13.08 -18.15
C ASN A 201 -4.64 -13.31 -19.03
N PHE A 202 -5.42 -14.32 -18.69
CA PHE A 202 -6.71 -14.61 -19.28
C PHE A 202 -7.82 -14.20 -18.32
N PHE A 203 -8.76 -13.36 -18.77
CA PHE A 203 -9.82 -12.82 -17.92
C PHE A 203 -11.18 -13.39 -18.31
N VAL A 204 -12.00 -13.74 -17.32
CA VAL A 204 -13.38 -14.16 -17.50
C VAL A 204 -14.28 -13.08 -16.92
N LEU A 205 -15.14 -12.50 -17.74
CA LEU A 205 -16.05 -11.43 -17.41
C LEU A 205 -17.46 -11.99 -17.21
N SER A 206 -18.10 -11.65 -16.09
CA SER A 206 -19.51 -11.99 -15.83
C SER A 206 -20.29 -10.70 -15.67
N GLU A 207 -21.26 -10.46 -16.54
CA GLU A 207 -22.15 -9.30 -16.46
C GLU A 207 -22.92 -9.32 -15.14
N GLY A 208 -22.99 -8.14 -14.50
CA GLY A 208 -23.83 -7.88 -13.34
C GLY A 208 -25.15 -7.20 -13.73
N LYS A 209 -26.05 -7.11 -12.75
CA LYS A 209 -27.33 -6.38 -12.91
C LYS A 209 -27.18 -4.87 -12.62
N GLU A 210 -26.03 -4.46 -12.12
CA GLU A 210 -25.75 -3.05 -11.80
C GLU A 210 -25.73 -2.19 -13.08
N LYS A 211 -26.25 -0.96 -12.99
CA LYS A 211 -26.19 0.01 -14.05
C LYS A 211 -24.75 0.41 -14.40
N SER A 212 -23.92 0.53 -13.39
CA SER A 212 -22.49 0.81 -13.50
C SER A 212 -21.74 0.05 -12.42
N ALA A 213 -20.65 -0.59 -12.79
CA ALA A 213 -19.79 -1.31 -11.84
C ALA A 213 -18.34 -1.20 -12.28
N THR A 214 -17.44 -1.32 -11.31
CA THR A 214 -15.99 -1.32 -11.55
C THR A 214 -15.32 -2.38 -10.70
N GLN A 215 -14.28 -3.01 -11.26
CA GLN A 215 -13.42 -3.95 -10.52
C GLN A 215 -11.99 -3.83 -11.01
N ALA A 216 -11.05 -3.73 -10.06
CA ALA A 216 -9.63 -3.80 -10.35
C ALA A 216 -9.14 -5.25 -10.17
N VAL A 217 -8.37 -5.76 -11.12
CA VAL A 217 -7.87 -7.14 -11.10
C VAL A 217 -6.38 -7.12 -11.41
N PRO A 218 -5.54 -7.74 -10.57
CA PRO A 218 -4.10 -7.85 -10.82
C PRO A 218 -3.82 -8.64 -12.10
N PHE A 219 -2.78 -8.23 -12.83
CA PHE A 219 -2.23 -9.04 -13.90
C PHE A 219 -0.91 -9.70 -13.47
N ILE A 220 -0.57 -10.83 -14.08
CA ILE A 220 0.74 -11.47 -13.91
C ILE A 220 1.76 -10.64 -14.67
N THR A 221 2.78 -10.17 -13.96
CA THR A 221 3.79 -9.28 -14.52
C THR A 221 4.76 -9.97 -15.47
N ASN A 222 4.99 -11.27 -15.30
CA ASN A 222 6.01 -12.03 -16.05
C ASN A 222 7.37 -11.28 -16.01
N GLY A 223 7.77 -10.84 -14.83
CA GLY A 223 8.89 -9.93 -14.63
C GLY A 223 8.58 -8.53 -15.15
N LEU A 224 9.05 -8.18 -16.33
CA LEU A 224 8.75 -6.89 -16.98
C LEU A 224 7.83 -7.04 -18.20
N LEU A 225 7.66 -8.24 -18.75
CA LEU A 225 7.09 -8.46 -20.07
C LEU A 225 5.66 -7.95 -20.22
N SER A 226 4.79 -8.25 -19.26
CA SER A 226 3.39 -7.83 -19.31
C SER A 226 3.29 -6.30 -19.25
N GLY A 227 4.05 -5.66 -18.36
CA GLY A 227 4.12 -4.20 -18.25
C GLY A 227 4.65 -3.52 -19.51
N LEU A 228 5.69 -4.08 -20.12
CA LEU A 228 6.25 -3.56 -21.39
C LEU A 228 5.28 -3.73 -22.56
N THR A 229 4.45 -4.80 -22.56
CA THR A 229 3.38 -4.98 -23.55
C THR A 229 2.34 -3.88 -23.44
N LEU A 230 1.81 -3.63 -22.23
CA LEU A 230 0.86 -2.54 -21.98
C LEU A 230 1.45 -1.15 -22.31
N LEU A 231 2.74 -0.97 -22.00
CA LEU A 231 3.43 0.27 -22.33
C LEU A 231 3.57 0.46 -23.84
N LYS A 232 3.87 -0.61 -24.59
CA LYS A 232 3.95 -0.59 -26.06
C LYS A 232 2.63 -0.13 -26.66
N ASP A 233 1.52 -0.70 -26.18
CA ASP A 233 0.18 -0.37 -26.68
C ASP A 233 -0.18 1.11 -26.42
N SER A 234 0.16 1.60 -25.22
CA SER A 234 -0.07 3.02 -24.85
C SER A 234 0.87 4.00 -25.55
N LEU A 235 2.10 3.57 -25.83
CA LEU A 235 3.19 4.41 -26.36
C LEU A 235 3.24 4.42 -27.89
N GLY A 236 2.77 3.36 -28.56
CA GLY A 236 2.91 3.12 -30.00
C GLY A 236 4.32 2.69 -30.42
N LYS A 237 5.24 2.41 -29.49
CA LYS A 237 6.58 1.89 -29.75
C LYS A 237 7.04 0.92 -28.66
N ALA A 238 7.93 -0.01 -29.03
CA ALA A 238 8.42 -1.01 -28.10
C ALA A 238 9.54 -0.46 -27.21
N VAL A 239 9.54 -0.93 -25.95
CA VAL A 239 10.68 -0.90 -25.03
C VAL A 239 11.12 -2.34 -24.87
N GLN A 240 12.35 -2.68 -25.21
CA GLN A 240 12.89 -4.03 -25.17
C GLN A 240 13.59 -4.30 -23.83
N ILE A 241 13.74 -5.57 -23.47
CA ILE A 241 14.61 -5.93 -22.34
C ILE A 241 16.07 -5.87 -22.84
N ALA A 242 16.92 -5.19 -22.06
CA ALA A 242 18.35 -5.10 -22.35
C ALA A 242 19.02 -6.46 -22.19
N ASP A 243 19.85 -6.84 -23.12
CA ASP A 243 20.73 -7.99 -22.99
C ASP A 243 21.96 -7.66 -22.11
N GLU A 244 22.72 -8.69 -21.77
CA GLU A 244 23.90 -8.55 -20.92
C GLU A 244 24.99 -7.70 -21.57
N GLU A 245 25.15 -7.76 -22.88
CA GLU A 245 26.15 -6.99 -23.63
C GLU A 245 25.87 -5.50 -23.52
N LEU A 246 24.63 -5.08 -23.74
CA LEU A 246 24.22 -3.66 -23.60
C LEU A 246 24.37 -3.17 -22.15
N ILE A 247 24.03 -4.01 -21.16
CA ILE A 247 24.20 -3.69 -19.74
C ILE A 247 25.69 -3.52 -19.42
N GLN A 248 26.56 -4.39 -19.91
CA GLN A 248 28.02 -4.27 -19.71
C GLN A 248 28.58 -3.03 -20.41
N TYR A 249 28.17 -2.74 -21.65
CA TYR A 249 28.57 -1.55 -22.39
C TYR A 249 28.20 -0.25 -21.68
N SER A 250 27.07 -0.24 -20.96
CA SER A 250 26.61 0.92 -20.21
C SER A 250 27.41 1.22 -18.92
N LYS A 251 28.26 0.29 -18.47
CA LYS A 251 29.03 0.48 -17.23
C LYS A 251 29.99 1.68 -17.37
N GLY A 252 29.90 2.56 -16.36
CA GLY A 252 30.68 3.81 -16.35
C GLY A 252 30.03 4.97 -17.13
N GLN A 253 28.93 4.74 -17.83
CA GLN A 253 28.15 5.80 -18.45
C GLN A 253 27.29 6.52 -17.43
N SER A 254 27.23 7.85 -17.52
CA SER A 254 26.36 8.64 -16.63
C SER A 254 24.93 8.64 -17.12
N GLY A 255 23.98 8.35 -16.23
CA GLY A 255 22.55 8.50 -16.48
C GLY A 255 21.95 9.68 -15.71
N ILE A 256 20.80 10.16 -16.15
CA ILE A 256 20.02 11.17 -15.45
C ILE A 256 18.81 10.50 -14.76
N ILE A 257 18.50 10.93 -13.55
CA ILE A 257 17.31 10.47 -12.84
C ILE A 257 16.09 11.21 -13.40
N ILE A 258 15.11 10.45 -13.86
CA ILE A 258 13.78 10.96 -14.21
C ILE A 258 12.90 10.83 -12.97
N ASN A 259 12.53 11.96 -12.40
CA ASN A 259 11.64 12.00 -11.25
C ASN A 259 10.18 11.94 -11.68
N SER A 260 9.32 11.40 -10.81
CA SER A 260 7.86 11.30 -11.00
C SER A 260 7.10 12.18 -10.02
N GLN A 261 6.42 11.56 -9.07
CA GLN A 261 5.50 12.21 -8.16
C GLN A 261 6.20 12.69 -6.88
N HIS A 262 5.55 13.62 -6.19
CA HIS A 262 5.97 13.99 -4.84
C HIS A 262 5.76 12.80 -3.89
N ARG A 263 6.80 12.40 -3.15
CA ARG A 263 6.78 11.27 -2.20
C ARG A 263 5.61 11.34 -1.23
N ASP A 264 5.36 12.51 -0.63
CA ASP A 264 4.33 12.67 0.38
C ASP A 264 2.92 12.46 -0.19
N SER A 265 2.71 12.73 -1.49
CA SER A 265 1.44 12.42 -2.18
C SER A 265 1.20 10.92 -2.33
N LEU A 266 2.25 10.14 -2.59
CA LEU A 266 2.17 8.68 -2.61
C LEU A 266 1.90 8.13 -1.21
N LEU A 267 2.65 8.61 -0.20
CA LEU A 267 2.50 8.17 1.18
C LEU A 267 1.13 8.51 1.78
N GLN A 268 0.56 9.67 1.42
CA GLN A 268 -0.81 10.01 1.81
C GLN A 268 -1.80 8.97 1.28
N LYS A 269 -1.75 8.64 -0.01
CA LYS A 269 -2.64 7.63 -0.62
C LYS A 269 -2.44 6.26 0.01
N MET A 270 -1.19 5.85 0.22
CA MET A 270 -0.84 4.61 0.93
C MET A 270 -1.50 4.53 2.30
N MET A 271 -1.45 5.59 3.09
CA MET A 271 -2.00 5.62 4.44
C MET A 271 -3.52 5.73 4.46
N TYR A 272 -4.11 6.54 3.57
CA TYR A 272 -5.56 6.78 3.52
C TYR A 272 -6.35 5.58 3.01
N ARG A 273 -5.89 4.92 1.95
CA ARG A 273 -6.54 3.73 1.36
C ARG A 273 -6.02 2.42 1.91
N SER A 274 -4.92 2.49 2.67
CA SER A 274 -4.19 1.29 3.10
C SER A 274 -3.60 0.51 1.92
N ASP A 275 -3.12 1.21 0.91
CA ASP A 275 -2.61 0.66 -0.32
C ASP A 275 -1.37 -0.20 -0.07
N ASN A 276 -1.46 -1.51 -0.35
CA ASN A 276 -0.38 -2.45 -0.13
C ASN A 276 0.72 -2.28 -1.17
N PHE A 277 0.32 -2.07 -2.43
CA PHE A 277 1.26 -1.96 -3.53
C PHE A 277 2.19 -0.77 -3.36
N TYR A 278 1.65 0.40 -2.98
CA TYR A 278 2.47 1.57 -2.68
C TYR A 278 3.44 1.33 -1.51
N ALA A 279 3.03 0.57 -0.51
CA ALA A 279 3.86 0.28 0.64
C ALA A 279 5.04 -0.64 0.26
N ASP A 280 4.77 -1.75 -0.41
CA ASP A 280 5.78 -2.72 -0.78
C ASP A 280 6.75 -2.16 -1.83
N GLN A 281 6.24 -1.47 -2.85
CA GLN A 281 7.08 -0.80 -3.84
C GLN A 281 7.93 0.33 -3.20
N SER A 282 7.44 1.04 -2.17
CA SER A 282 8.26 2.02 -1.47
C SER A 282 9.49 1.39 -0.82
N LEU A 283 9.39 0.20 -0.22
CA LEU A 283 10.56 -0.53 0.28
C LEU A 283 11.53 -0.91 -0.84
N LEU A 284 11.01 -1.37 -1.98
CA LEU A 284 11.82 -1.74 -3.13
C LEU A 284 12.53 -0.52 -3.77
N MET A 285 11.88 0.64 -3.77
CA MET A 285 12.53 1.90 -4.17
C MET A 285 13.67 2.29 -3.22
N ILE A 286 13.46 2.16 -1.90
CA ILE A 286 14.53 2.38 -0.90
C ILE A 286 15.66 1.38 -1.14
N SER A 287 15.34 0.11 -1.39
CA SER A 287 16.33 -0.92 -1.70
C SER A 287 17.16 -0.55 -2.93
N GLN A 288 16.51 -0.13 -4.01
CA GLN A 288 17.19 0.28 -5.22
C GLN A 288 18.16 1.45 -4.99
N LEU A 289 17.75 2.44 -4.16
CA LEU A 289 18.59 3.58 -3.85
C LEU A 289 19.78 3.23 -2.94
N LEU A 290 19.58 2.41 -1.92
CA LEU A 290 20.60 2.12 -0.93
C LEU A 290 21.49 0.93 -1.27
N LEU A 291 20.95 -0.06 -2.01
CA LEU A 291 21.62 -1.33 -2.32
C LEU A 291 21.88 -1.52 -3.82
N SER A 292 21.48 -0.57 -4.69
CA SER A 292 21.55 -0.67 -6.15
C SER A 292 20.84 -1.89 -6.74
N ARG A 293 19.93 -2.49 -5.98
CA ARG A 293 19.06 -3.60 -6.38
C ARG A 293 17.78 -3.60 -5.54
N MET A 294 16.72 -4.18 -6.06
CA MET A 294 15.45 -4.36 -5.36
C MET A 294 15.44 -5.72 -4.64
N ASP A 295 15.73 -5.70 -3.36
CA ASP A 295 15.86 -6.87 -2.48
C ASP A 295 15.16 -6.54 -1.16
N GLU A 296 13.91 -7.03 -1.02
CA GLU A 296 13.07 -6.72 0.14
C GLU A 296 13.68 -7.22 1.45
N ALA A 297 14.18 -8.44 1.46
CA ALA A 297 14.75 -9.02 2.68
C ALA A 297 16.01 -8.27 3.13
N ALA A 298 16.88 -7.93 2.19
CA ALA A 298 18.12 -7.20 2.48
C ALA A 298 17.83 -5.78 2.97
N ILE A 299 16.90 -5.06 2.33
CA ILE A 299 16.60 -3.69 2.74
C ILE A 299 15.92 -3.65 4.11
N ILE A 300 15.01 -4.58 4.41
CA ILE A 300 14.38 -4.67 5.73
C ILE A 300 15.45 -4.87 6.82
N GLN A 301 16.42 -5.76 6.61
CA GLN A 301 17.51 -5.97 7.57
C GLN A 301 18.36 -4.71 7.76
N GLU A 302 18.68 -4.00 6.69
CA GLU A 302 19.43 -2.76 6.74
C GLU A 302 18.68 -1.66 7.50
N LEU A 303 17.38 -1.49 7.23
CA LEU A 303 16.52 -0.52 7.92
C LEU A 303 16.36 -0.86 9.42
N ILE A 304 16.20 -2.13 9.78
CA ILE A 304 16.15 -2.55 11.20
C ILE A 304 17.46 -2.19 11.90
N LYS A 305 18.60 -2.42 11.25
CA LYS A 305 19.91 -2.15 11.83
C LYS A 305 20.21 -0.66 11.98
N LYS A 306 19.86 0.16 11.00
CA LYS A 306 20.18 1.59 10.97
C LYS A 306 19.08 2.46 11.56
N ASP A 307 17.89 2.36 11.01
CA ASP A 307 16.80 3.31 11.26
C ASP A 307 15.93 2.90 12.44
N LEU A 308 15.86 1.60 12.73
CA LEU A 308 14.99 1.01 13.74
C LEU A 308 15.79 0.33 14.87
N SER A 309 17.09 0.63 15.00
CA SER A 309 17.96 0.04 16.04
C SER A 309 17.51 0.34 17.48
N GLN A 310 16.67 1.35 17.67
CA GLN A 310 16.15 1.77 18.98
C GLN A 310 14.84 1.06 19.37
N LEU A 311 14.30 0.17 18.53
CA LEU A 311 13.08 -0.56 18.86
C LEU A 311 13.29 -1.42 20.12
N PRO A 312 12.39 -1.34 21.11
CA PRO A 312 12.56 -2.06 22.40
C PRO A 312 12.41 -3.57 22.24
N VAL A 313 11.68 -4.03 21.24
CA VAL A 313 11.54 -5.44 20.90
C VAL A 313 12.04 -5.64 19.48
N LYS A 314 12.83 -6.70 19.23
CA LYS A 314 13.27 -7.00 17.87
C LYS A 314 12.08 -7.48 17.03
N PRO A 315 11.62 -6.70 16.04
CA PRO A 315 10.46 -7.07 15.25
C PRO A 315 10.82 -8.20 14.27
N ARG A 316 9.81 -8.92 13.81
CA ARG A 316 9.86 -9.67 12.57
C ARG A 316 9.17 -8.82 11.51
N TRP A 317 9.94 -8.21 10.64
CA TRP A 317 9.43 -7.41 9.54
C TRP A 317 9.61 -8.20 8.25
N THR A 318 8.54 -8.39 7.47
CA THR A 318 8.52 -9.31 6.32
C THR A 318 8.19 -8.57 5.02
N ASP A 319 7.24 -7.62 5.04
CA ASP A 319 6.84 -6.82 3.87
C ASP A 319 6.50 -5.38 4.29
N GLY A 320 6.39 -4.50 3.31
CA GLY A 320 6.08 -3.08 3.55
C GLY A 320 4.62 -2.80 3.87
N SER A 321 3.72 -3.67 3.46
CA SER A 321 2.26 -3.46 3.54
C SER A 321 1.63 -3.96 4.82
N GLY A 322 2.20 -5.00 5.44
CA GLY A 322 1.59 -5.75 6.52
C GLY A 322 0.59 -6.80 6.04
N LEU A 323 0.62 -7.16 4.75
CA LEU A 323 -0.21 -8.23 4.20
C LEU A 323 0.26 -9.59 4.71
N SER A 324 1.56 -9.79 4.85
CA SER A 324 2.14 -10.99 5.43
C SER A 324 1.78 -11.15 6.90
N ARG A 325 1.21 -12.30 7.27
CA ARG A 325 0.98 -12.66 8.67
C ARG A 325 2.26 -12.95 9.46
N TYR A 326 3.40 -13.01 8.79
CA TYR A 326 4.70 -13.18 9.43
C TYR A 326 5.26 -11.88 10.01
N ASN A 327 4.69 -10.72 9.67
CA ASN A 327 5.02 -9.47 10.34
C ASN A 327 4.64 -9.54 11.82
N GLN A 328 5.57 -9.16 12.70
CA GLN A 328 5.34 -9.10 14.14
C GLN A 328 6.02 -7.86 14.72
N PHE A 329 5.24 -7.03 15.39
CA PHE A 329 5.69 -5.83 16.08
C PHE A 329 5.00 -5.73 17.44
N SER A 330 5.65 -5.09 18.39
CA SER A 330 5.03 -4.76 19.67
C SER A 330 4.34 -3.39 19.64
N PRO A 331 3.33 -3.13 20.49
CA PRO A 331 2.81 -1.79 20.70
C PRO A 331 3.90 -0.76 21.05
N SER A 332 4.92 -1.16 21.83
CA SER A 332 6.04 -0.30 22.19
C SER A 332 6.92 0.06 20.99
N ASP A 333 7.12 -0.87 20.04
CA ASP A 333 7.84 -0.58 18.79
C ASP A 333 7.12 0.51 17.98
N MET A 334 5.80 0.40 17.86
CA MET A 334 5.01 1.43 17.16
C MET A 334 5.11 2.81 17.83
N ILE A 335 5.15 2.86 19.16
CA ILE A 335 5.36 4.12 19.90
C ILE A 335 6.72 4.73 19.56
N VAL A 336 7.78 3.93 19.48
CA VAL A 336 9.10 4.43 19.11
C VAL A 336 9.10 5.01 17.70
N VAL A 337 8.52 4.31 16.73
CA VAL A 337 8.41 4.81 15.34
C VAL A 337 7.59 6.10 15.27
N LEU A 338 6.47 6.19 15.99
CA LEU A 338 5.65 7.40 16.05
C LEU A 338 6.39 8.57 16.71
N ASN A 339 7.22 8.32 17.74
CA ASN A 339 8.08 9.33 18.34
C ASN A 339 9.13 9.83 17.35
N GLN A 340 9.80 8.93 16.63
CA GLN A 340 10.79 9.29 15.60
C GLN A 340 10.16 10.11 14.48
N LEU A 341 9.00 9.69 13.96
CA LEU A 341 8.24 10.47 12.97
C LEU A 341 7.99 11.88 13.45
N LYS A 342 7.54 12.04 14.70
CA LYS A 342 7.23 13.36 15.27
C LYS A 342 8.49 14.21 15.55
N ALA A 343 9.63 13.58 15.80
CA ALA A 343 10.91 14.28 16.02
C ALA A 343 11.56 14.72 14.70
N GLU A 344 11.40 13.94 13.63
CA GLU A 344 12.09 14.15 12.36
C GLU A 344 11.22 14.86 11.30
N GLN A 345 9.89 14.89 11.47
CA GLN A 345 8.97 15.50 10.51
C GLN A 345 8.11 16.58 11.16
N GLU A 346 7.81 17.61 10.40
CA GLU A 346 6.87 18.66 10.81
C GLU A 346 5.48 18.07 11.09
N TRP A 347 4.84 18.55 12.15
CA TRP A 347 3.52 18.07 12.54
C TRP A 347 2.48 18.20 11.41
N GLN A 348 2.55 19.27 10.62
CA GLN A 348 1.64 19.47 9.48
C GLN A 348 1.83 18.40 8.41
N LYS A 349 3.07 17.95 8.15
CA LYS A 349 3.35 16.85 7.23
C LYS A 349 2.74 15.53 7.73
N ILE A 350 2.89 15.23 9.02
CA ILE A 350 2.26 14.05 9.63
C ILE A 350 0.75 14.10 9.46
N LYS A 351 0.11 15.25 9.74
CA LYS A 351 -1.33 15.46 9.55
C LYS A 351 -1.80 15.28 8.11
N THR A 352 -0.94 15.57 7.15
CA THR A 352 -1.24 15.37 5.72
C THR A 352 -1.17 13.90 5.33
N ILE A 353 -0.20 13.15 5.87
CA ILE A 353 0.04 11.75 5.50
C ILE A 353 -0.91 10.80 6.24
N PHE A 354 -1.19 11.05 7.52
CA PHE A 354 -2.06 10.18 8.31
C PHE A 354 -3.54 10.57 8.17
N PRO A 355 -4.45 9.61 7.93
CA PRO A 355 -5.87 9.89 7.94
C PRO A 355 -6.35 10.31 9.34
N LYS A 356 -7.26 11.28 9.39
CA LYS A 356 -7.98 11.67 10.60
C LYS A 356 -9.37 11.01 10.67
N ALA A 357 -10.04 11.15 11.80
CA ALA A 357 -11.43 10.73 11.95
C ALA A 357 -12.31 11.24 10.79
N GLY A 358 -13.17 10.40 10.28
CA GLY A 358 -14.03 10.68 9.13
C GLY A 358 -13.35 10.54 7.76
N GLN A 359 -12.06 10.19 7.71
CA GLN A 359 -11.31 10.08 6.44
C GLN A 359 -10.67 8.70 6.24
N GLY A 360 -10.50 8.33 4.98
CA GLY A 360 -9.79 7.12 4.58
C GLY A 360 -10.26 5.87 5.34
N THR A 361 -9.34 5.13 5.89
CA THR A 361 -9.64 3.93 6.70
C THR A 361 -10.28 4.26 8.07
N LEU A 362 -10.30 5.53 8.47
CA LEU A 362 -10.95 6.02 9.70
C LEU A 362 -12.30 6.69 9.43
N ARG A 363 -12.90 6.49 8.23
CA ARG A 363 -14.16 7.14 7.80
C ARG A 363 -15.33 6.89 8.75
N ALA A 364 -15.37 5.74 9.42
CA ALA A 364 -16.43 5.38 10.35
C ALA A 364 -16.19 5.87 11.79
N LEU A 365 -15.01 6.45 12.06
CA LEU A 365 -14.64 6.95 13.38
C LEU A 365 -15.09 8.40 13.50
N SER A 366 -15.82 8.74 14.56
CA SER A 366 -16.31 10.09 14.82
C SER A 366 -16.09 10.47 16.28
N ASP A 367 -15.87 11.76 16.53
CA ASP A 367 -15.80 12.36 17.87
C ASP A 367 -16.30 13.81 17.80
N LYS A 368 -16.72 14.37 18.93
CA LYS A 368 -17.11 15.79 19.00
C LYS A 368 -15.92 16.73 18.80
N ARG A 369 -14.70 16.26 19.02
CA ARG A 369 -13.45 16.99 18.76
C ARG A 369 -13.09 16.85 17.29
N GLU A 370 -12.99 17.92 16.55
CA GLU A 370 -12.83 17.92 15.09
C GLU A 370 -11.58 17.16 14.61
N GLU A 371 -10.46 17.32 15.29
CA GLU A 371 -9.19 16.69 14.90
C GLU A 371 -8.59 15.89 16.07
N PHE A 372 -9.35 14.96 16.64
CA PHE A 372 -8.88 14.26 17.83
C PHE A 372 -7.91 13.12 17.58
N ILE A 373 -7.76 12.65 16.34
CA ILE A 373 -6.93 11.50 16.01
C ILE A 373 -6.34 11.61 14.60
N TYR A 374 -5.08 11.20 14.48
CA TYR A 374 -4.37 10.90 13.25
C TYR A 374 -3.75 9.51 13.39
N ALA A 375 -4.21 8.52 12.64
CA ALA A 375 -3.82 7.14 12.89
C ALA A 375 -3.89 6.26 11.65
N LYS A 376 -3.20 5.12 11.71
CA LYS A 376 -3.31 4.03 10.74
C LYS A 376 -4.00 2.85 11.37
N SER A 377 -5.07 2.39 10.72
CA SER A 377 -5.72 1.12 11.07
C SER A 377 -5.06 -0.06 10.34
N GLY A 378 -5.13 -1.24 10.93
CA GLY A 378 -4.79 -2.50 10.32
C GLY A 378 -5.83 -3.55 10.67
N SER A 379 -6.30 -4.31 9.70
CA SER A 379 -7.27 -5.37 9.94
C SER A 379 -7.04 -6.56 9.01
N MET A 380 -7.21 -7.73 9.57
CA MET A 380 -7.26 -9.02 8.89
C MET A 380 -8.26 -9.90 9.65
N SER A 381 -8.55 -11.09 9.15
CA SER A 381 -9.37 -12.07 9.88
C SER A 381 -8.76 -12.33 11.27
N GLY A 382 -9.53 -12.03 12.33
CA GLY A 382 -9.11 -12.16 13.72
C GLY A 382 -8.13 -11.10 14.24
N ILE A 383 -7.89 -10.01 13.48
CA ILE A 383 -6.92 -8.97 13.82
C ILE A 383 -7.51 -7.59 13.61
N TYR A 384 -7.34 -6.73 14.61
CA TYR A 384 -7.58 -5.30 14.49
C TYR A 384 -6.52 -4.50 15.26
N CYS A 385 -5.83 -3.59 14.57
CA CYS A 385 -4.81 -2.73 15.13
C CYS A 385 -5.09 -1.27 14.78
N LEU A 386 -4.74 -0.35 15.70
CA LEU A 386 -4.83 1.08 15.48
C LEU A 386 -3.68 1.77 16.21
N SER A 387 -2.86 2.51 15.48
CA SER A 387 -1.71 3.23 16.05
C SER A 387 -1.58 4.62 15.44
N GLY A 388 -1.15 5.59 16.26
CA GLY A 388 -1.02 6.98 15.81
C GLY A 388 -1.02 7.98 16.97
N TYR A 389 -1.64 9.12 16.72
CA TYR A 389 -1.68 10.27 17.61
C TYR A 389 -3.12 10.58 18.00
N VAL A 390 -3.39 10.79 19.29
CA VAL A 390 -4.72 11.10 19.83
C VAL A 390 -4.67 12.36 20.69
N LEU A 391 -5.62 13.28 20.47
CA LEU A 391 -5.83 14.45 21.32
C LEU A 391 -6.74 14.09 22.48
N THR A 392 -6.21 14.15 23.70
CA THR A 392 -7.00 13.88 24.92
C THR A 392 -8.02 14.99 25.19
N LYS A 393 -9.02 14.71 26.04
CA LYS A 393 -10.00 15.73 26.53
C LYS A 393 -9.35 16.92 27.22
N LYS A 394 -8.10 16.78 27.67
CA LYS A 394 -7.31 17.86 28.30
C LYS A 394 -6.48 18.66 27.29
N GLY A 395 -6.70 18.48 25.98
CA GLY A 395 -5.98 19.18 24.92
C GLY A 395 -4.53 18.73 24.72
N LYS A 396 -4.15 17.51 25.17
CA LYS A 396 -2.78 17.01 25.06
C LYS A 396 -2.69 15.91 24.00
N TRP A 397 -1.76 16.03 23.07
CA TRP A 397 -1.45 14.98 22.11
C TRP A 397 -0.65 13.86 22.76
N MET A 398 -1.14 12.63 22.60
CA MET A 398 -0.50 11.40 23.06
C MET A 398 -0.24 10.49 21.86
N ASN A 399 0.84 9.75 21.89
CA ASN A 399 1.06 8.64 20.95
C ASN A 399 0.42 7.38 21.51
N PHE A 400 -0.22 6.60 20.66
CA PHE A 400 -0.87 5.37 21.07
C PHE A 400 -0.65 4.23 20.07
N SER A 401 -0.66 3.02 20.58
CA SER A 401 -0.76 1.79 19.81
C SER A 401 -1.66 0.81 20.54
N ILE A 402 -2.66 0.29 19.85
CA ILE A 402 -3.59 -0.73 20.32
C ILE A 402 -3.60 -1.85 19.30
N MET A 403 -3.28 -3.06 19.73
CA MET A 403 -3.23 -4.25 18.88
C MET A 403 -4.11 -5.33 19.50
N VAL A 404 -5.06 -5.84 18.72
CA VAL A 404 -5.97 -6.91 19.12
C VAL A 404 -5.81 -8.04 18.11
N ASN A 405 -5.31 -9.17 18.58
CA ASN A 405 -5.11 -10.37 17.77
C ASN A 405 -5.96 -11.54 18.28
N ASN A 406 -6.29 -12.46 17.40
CA ASN A 406 -7.03 -13.68 17.69
C ASN A 406 -8.42 -13.42 18.29
N HIS A 407 -9.08 -12.31 17.89
CA HIS A 407 -10.47 -12.10 18.27
C HIS A 407 -11.41 -12.95 17.41
N ASP A 408 -12.45 -13.45 18.02
CA ASP A 408 -13.56 -14.21 17.39
C ASP A 408 -14.78 -13.32 17.09
N SER A 409 -14.77 -12.09 17.57
CA SER A 409 -15.81 -11.11 17.34
C SER A 409 -15.75 -10.50 15.94
N ASN A 410 -16.86 -9.92 15.49
CA ASN A 410 -16.87 -9.13 14.27
C ASN A 410 -15.90 -7.92 14.40
N THR A 411 -15.07 -7.70 13.40
CA THR A 411 -14.08 -6.60 13.36
C THR A 411 -14.70 -5.22 13.64
N SER A 412 -15.94 -4.98 13.21
CA SER A 412 -16.65 -3.72 13.51
C SER A 412 -16.94 -3.54 15.01
N THR A 413 -17.18 -4.63 15.73
CA THR A 413 -17.37 -4.63 17.20
C THR A 413 -16.05 -4.28 17.88
N VAL A 414 -14.96 -4.96 17.53
CA VAL A 414 -13.62 -4.69 18.07
C VAL A 414 -13.23 -3.23 17.83
N ARG A 415 -13.42 -2.73 16.60
CA ARG A 415 -13.19 -1.34 16.26
C ARG A 415 -13.92 -0.37 17.18
N LYS A 416 -15.23 -0.56 17.39
CA LYS A 416 -16.04 0.28 18.29
C LYS A 416 -15.52 0.30 19.73
N LYS A 417 -14.98 -0.82 20.23
CA LYS A 417 -14.38 -0.90 21.58
C LYS A 417 -13.08 -0.10 21.67
N VAL A 418 -12.21 -0.22 20.65
CA VAL A 418 -10.98 0.58 20.55
C VAL A 418 -11.31 2.07 20.46
N GLU A 419 -12.29 2.45 19.63
CA GLU A 419 -12.77 3.83 19.49
C GLU A 419 -13.29 4.38 20.82
N ALA A 420 -14.16 3.66 21.52
CA ALA A 420 -14.69 4.05 22.82
C ALA A 420 -13.59 4.27 23.86
N PHE A 421 -12.56 3.42 23.86
CA PHE A 421 -11.38 3.64 24.71
C PHE A 421 -10.66 4.94 24.37
N LEU A 422 -10.33 5.17 23.09
CA LEU A 422 -9.62 6.39 22.65
C LEU A 422 -10.44 7.67 22.90
N GLN A 423 -11.76 7.62 22.69
CA GLN A 423 -12.66 8.74 23.00
C GLN A 423 -12.72 9.04 24.49
N SER A 424 -12.42 8.07 25.36
CA SER A 424 -12.40 8.24 26.81
C SER A 424 -11.17 9.02 27.30
N LEU A 425 -10.08 9.06 26.50
CA LEU A 425 -8.85 9.78 26.82
C LEU A 425 -9.06 11.30 26.72
#